data_06a937b4146a3f334e95c78d91cae8fe
#
_entry.id   06a937b4146a3f334e95c78d91cae8fe
#
_cell.length_a   1.000
_cell.length_b   1.000
_cell.length_c   1.000
_cell.angle_alpha   90.00
_cell.angle_beta   90.00
_cell.angle_gamma   90.00
#
_symmetry.space_group_name_H-M   'P 1'
#
loop_
_entity.id
_entity.type
_entity.pdbx_description
1 polymer ?
#
loop_
_entity_poly.entity_id
_entity_poly.type
_entity_poly.pdbx_seq_one_letter_code
_entity_poly.pdbx_strand_id
1 'polypeptide(L)'
;MSMKQIKNKPNRSAFDLSLRKCFTAKVGEILPVFMKECIPGDKFKFGLNSFTRTMPVNSAAYTRIKEYYDYFFVPYRLLWRYFDQFVTDTQASNPQFALSLTQSSSSVAARTPYIVASNVATYLNNSSSAGLKNEFGFNRALLSYKLLKYLGYGLFSASSSNQFTAGNSAIMLNAFPLLAYQKICQDYFRNTQWEKANPTTYNVDYLNGVSTKIDITPLLSTSAKNNRNLFDLNYCTWNKDLFTGLLPAPQYGDTAYIQTGQNQNVSFDNGEFSADLSSGVVEFDVDSNSNSSGLVNANTLLRGSAGLGKTDSSNVTGKFRLTNDEFSSFSVLALRQAEALQKWKEVSLSGKQDYKDQIEKHFGVSVPDVRSNLCTWIGGQVGVLDIGEVVNTNLQGINENKNVSADIAGRGVGSMSGRDEFTCSEHGIVMCLYHAVPLMDYEDTVTDLFMFKGSRYDYAIPEFDSVGMQSVPALALNPEFQTNLPIPDNSTGQANLTTDFYKSLGYAPRYVDYKTSVDVVTGAFTRSLAYWAAPMSTDYFQSLFSAISNGQKLTPAFFKCNPSILDTIFAVNADASMDTDNLLVSCYNDIKAVRNLDYNGLPY
;
A
#
# COMPACT_ATOMS: atom_id res chain seq x y z
N MET A 1 -12.82 38.38 -41.33
CA MET A 1 -13.98 38.46 -40.43
C MET A 1 -13.66 37.61 -39.19
N SER A 2 -13.53 38.21 -38.05
CA SER A 2 -13.41 37.48 -36.77
C SER A 2 -14.80 36.95 -36.43
N MET A 3 -15.02 35.65 -36.49
CA MET A 3 -16.23 35.06 -35.92
C MET A 3 -16.25 35.33 -34.42
N LYS A 4 -17.19 36.12 -33.97
CA LYS A 4 -17.44 36.25 -32.53
C LYS A 4 -17.70 34.86 -31.97
N GLN A 5 -16.98 34.47 -30.93
CA GLN A 5 -17.24 33.22 -30.22
C GLN A 5 -18.69 33.23 -29.72
N ILE A 6 -19.52 32.40 -30.33
CA ILE A 6 -20.89 32.18 -29.89
C ILE A 6 -20.79 31.34 -28.63
N LYS A 7 -21.11 31.92 -27.48
CA LYS A 7 -21.21 31.20 -26.22
C LYS A 7 -22.64 30.73 -26.04
N ASN A 8 -22.83 29.42 -25.96
CA ASN A 8 -24.10 28.86 -25.57
C ASN A 8 -24.38 29.22 -24.10
N LYS A 9 -25.61 29.57 -23.79
CA LYS A 9 -26.10 29.78 -22.43
C LYS A 9 -27.14 28.70 -22.12
N PRO A 10 -26.71 27.49 -21.72
CA PRO A 10 -27.64 26.42 -21.44
C PRO A 10 -28.54 26.79 -20.26
N ASN A 11 -29.80 26.35 -20.31
CA ASN A 11 -30.71 26.41 -19.18
C ASN A 11 -30.15 25.55 -18.05
N ARG A 12 -30.36 25.99 -16.82
CA ARG A 12 -29.93 25.28 -15.62
C ARG A 12 -31.15 24.88 -14.81
N SER A 13 -31.23 23.61 -14.50
CA SER A 13 -32.26 23.06 -13.66
C SER A 13 -31.70 22.34 -12.45
N ALA A 14 -32.45 22.30 -11.38
CA ALA A 14 -32.11 21.56 -10.18
C ALA A 14 -32.73 20.16 -10.22
N PHE A 15 -31.91 19.15 -9.94
CA PHE A 15 -32.32 17.75 -9.94
C PHE A 15 -32.11 17.17 -8.54
N ASP A 16 -33.05 16.38 -8.09
CA ASP A 16 -32.92 15.55 -6.91
C ASP A 16 -32.38 14.20 -7.32
N LEU A 17 -31.13 13.91 -6.91
CA LEU A 17 -30.42 12.66 -7.18
C LEU A 17 -30.29 11.81 -5.92
N SER A 18 -31.07 12.13 -4.90
CA SER A 18 -31.03 11.46 -3.61
C SER A 18 -31.39 9.99 -3.75
N LEU A 19 -30.68 9.16 -3.01
CA LEU A 19 -30.93 7.73 -3.00
C LEU A 19 -30.61 7.11 -1.63
N ARG A 20 -31.36 6.08 -1.30
CA ARG A 20 -31.06 5.19 -0.18
C ARG A 20 -30.38 3.94 -0.68
N LYS A 21 -29.28 3.55 -0.03
CA LYS A 21 -28.58 2.29 -0.28
C LYS A 21 -28.45 1.52 1.04
N CYS A 22 -28.94 0.28 1.05
CA CYS A 22 -28.68 -0.67 2.13
C CYS A 22 -27.65 -1.66 1.62
N PHE A 23 -26.63 -1.91 2.42
CA PHE A 23 -25.54 -2.79 2.03
C PHE A 23 -24.88 -3.43 3.26
N THR A 24 -24.09 -4.46 3.02
CA THR A 24 -23.30 -5.13 4.03
C THR A 24 -21.80 -4.90 3.76
N ALA A 25 -21.00 -4.91 4.80
CA ALA A 25 -19.56 -4.70 4.69
C ALA A 25 -18.78 -5.49 5.73
N LYS A 26 -17.52 -5.78 5.42
CA LYS A 26 -16.50 -6.10 6.41
C LYS A 26 -15.63 -4.88 6.67
N VAL A 27 -14.98 -4.86 7.82
CA VAL A 27 -13.98 -3.84 8.13
C VAL A 27 -12.84 -3.89 7.11
N GLY A 28 -12.25 -2.76 6.83
CA GLY A 28 -11.17 -2.65 5.87
C GLY A 28 -11.58 -2.58 4.41
N GLU A 29 -12.73 -3.11 4.02
CA GLU A 29 -13.20 -3.07 2.62
C GLU A 29 -13.55 -1.66 2.17
N ILE A 30 -13.11 -1.30 0.97
CA ILE A 30 -13.47 -0.03 0.33
C ILE A 30 -14.62 -0.29 -0.63
N LEU A 31 -15.82 0.18 -0.28
CA LEU A 31 -17.04 -0.13 -1.02
C LEU A 31 -17.65 1.13 -1.66
N PRO A 32 -17.96 1.10 -2.97
CA PRO A 32 -18.66 2.21 -3.62
C PRO A 32 -20.15 2.21 -3.25
N VAL A 33 -20.59 3.30 -2.58
CA VAL A 33 -21.97 3.43 -2.09
C VAL A 33 -22.80 4.38 -2.91
N PHE A 34 -22.19 5.36 -3.57
CA PHE A 34 -22.83 6.27 -4.49
C PHE A 34 -21.93 6.53 -5.69
N MET A 35 -22.53 6.71 -6.87
CA MET A 35 -21.85 7.08 -8.09
C MET A 35 -22.78 7.85 -9.02
N LYS A 36 -22.29 8.95 -9.58
CA LYS A 36 -22.99 9.70 -10.62
C LYS A 36 -22.00 10.32 -11.62
N GLU A 37 -22.40 10.31 -12.86
CA GLU A 37 -21.68 10.99 -13.92
C GLU A 37 -21.92 12.51 -13.84
N CYS A 38 -20.87 13.28 -14.12
CA CYS A 38 -20.85 14.73 -14.04
C CYS A 38 -20.50 15.35 -15.38
N ILE A 39 -21.13 16.46 -15.68
CA ILE A 39 -20.82 17.32 -16.83
C ILE A 39 -20.20 18.63 -16.35
N PRO A 40 -19.40 19.31 -17.18
CA PRO A 40 -18.80 20.59 -16.81
C PRO A 40 -19.87 21.62 -16.42
N GLY A 41 -19.66 22.27 -15.27
CA GLY A 41 -20.58 23.26 -14.73
C GLY A 41 -21.62 22.73 -13.77
N ASP A 42 -21.70 21.41 -13.54
CA ASP A 42 -22.55 20.82 -12.51
C ASP A 42 -22.14 21.30 -11.12
N LYS A 43 -23.14 21.60 -10.30
CA LYS A 43 -22.96 21.92 -8.88
C LYS A 43 -23.70 20.91 -8.04
N PHE A 44 -22.98 20.22 -7.18
CA PHE A 44 -23.52 19.22 -6.27
C PHE A 44 -23.50 19.72 -4.84
N LYS A 45 -24.58 19.38 -4.12
CA LYS A 45 -24.64 19.43 -2.66
C LYS A 45 -24.86 18.01 -2.19
N PHE A 46 -23.95 17.51 -1.39
CA PHE A 46 -23.99 16.17 -0.81
C PHE A 46 -24.45 16.27 0.63
N GLY A 47 -25.52 15.60 0.97
CA GLY A 47 -25.93 15.34 2.33
C GLY A 47 -25.86 13.85 2.60
N LEU A 48 -25.36 13.46 3.75
CA LEU A 48 -25.28 12.05 4.15
C LEU A 48 -26.00 11.87 5.48
N ASN A 49 -26.85 10.84 5.54
CA ASN A 49 -27.38 10.29 6.78
C ASN A 49 -27.16 8.78 6.75
N SER A 50 -26.35 8.25 7.64
CA SER A 50 -26.10 6.83 7.73
C SER A 50 -26.49 6.29 9.09
N PHE A 51 -26.89 5.03 9.08
CA PHE A 51 -27.17 4.25 10.26
C PHE A 51 -26.60 2.85 10.07
N THR A 52 -25.68 2.48 10.95
CA THR A 52 -24.99 1.18 10.90
C THR A 52 -25.36 0.35 12.12
N ARG A 53 -25.51 -0.92 11.88
CA ARG A 53 -25.68 -1.95 12.90
C ARG A 53 -24.67 -3.05 12.65
N THR A 54 -24.18 -3.66 13.71
CA THR A 54 -23.37 -4.86 13.59
C THR A 54 -24.24 -6.12 13.64
N MET A 55 -23.68 -7.22 13.13
CA MET A 55 -24.16 -8.55 13.50
C MET A 55 -24.04 -8.73 15.02
N PRO A 56 -24.77 -9.69 15.63
CA PRO A 56 -24.66 -9.96 17.06
C PRO A 56 -23.23 -10.25 17.45
N VAL A 57 -22.77 -9.62 18.54
CA VAL A 57 -21.43 -9.81 19.12
C VAL A 57 -21.55 -10.63 20.38
N ASN A 58 -20.51 -11.42 20.68
CA ASN A 58 -20.47 -12.32 21.83
C ASN A 58 -20.48 -11.57 23.18
N SER A 59 -19.98 -10.32 23.18
CA SER A 59 -19.87 -9.51 24.39
C SER A 59 -19.86 -8.02 24.03
N ALA A 60 -19.92 -7.14 25.05
CA ALA A 60 -19.66 -5.72 24.87
C ALA A 60 -18.16 -5.46 24.66
N ALA A 61 -17.66 -5.83 23.47
CA ALA A 61 -16.25 -5.72 23.13
C ALA A 61 -15.76 -4.25 23.18
N TYR A 62 -14.52 -4.08 23.68
CA TYR A 62 -13.89 -2.76 23.83
C TYR A 62 -13.36 -2.18 22.52
N THR A 63 -13.64 -2.82 21.39
CA THR A 63 -13.19 -2.39 20.06
C THR A 63 -13.99 -1.19 19.60
N ARG A 64 -13.32 -0.11 19.21
CA ARG A 64 -13.92 1.07 18.57
C ARG A 64 -13.70 1.00 17.08
N ILE A 65 -14.76 1.20 16.31
CA ILE A 65 -14.73 1.17 14.85
C ILE A 65 -15.05 2.57 14.34
N LYS A 66 -14.18 3.12 13.50
CA LYS A 66 -14.46 4.36 12.77
C LYS A 66 -14.98 4.04 11.39
N GLU A 67 -16.07 4.69 11.02
CA GLU A 67 -16.67 4.59 9.69
C GLU A 67 -16.40 5.88 8.92
N TYR A 68 -16.05 5.74 7.66
CA TYR A 68 -15.72 6.83 6.76
C TYR A 68 -16.58 6.77 5.51
N TYR A 69 -17.05 7.93 5.07
CA TYR A 69 -17.69 8.13 3.78
C TYR A 69 -16.97 9.27 3.09
N ASP A 70 -16.23 8.96 2.04
CA ASP A 70 -15.43 9.92 1.31
C ASP A 70 -15.95 10.10 -0.11
N TYR A 71 -16.19 11.35 -0.50
CA TYR A 71 -16.62 11.73 -1.84
C TYR A 71 -15.41 12.14 -2.68
N PHE A 72 -15.30 11.53 -3.85
CA PHE A 72 -14.24 11.78 -4.81
C PHE A 72 -14.80 12.16 -6.17
N PHE A 73 -14.08 13.02 -6.88
CA PHE A 73 -14.32 13.30 -8.28
C PHE A 73 -13.16 12.76 -9.12
N VAL A 74 -13.49 11.96 -10.13
CA VAL A 74 -12.53 11.35 -11.05
C VAL A 74 -12.79 11.85 -12.45
N PRO A 75 -11.92 12.70 -13.01
CA PRO A 75 -12.00 13.12 -14.41
C PRO A 75 -11.73 11.96 -15.36
N TYR A 76 -12.51 11.86 -16.45
CA TYR A 76 -12.32 10.78 -17.43
C TYR A 76 -10.96 10.81 -18.12
N ARG A 77 -10.36 11.99 -18.30
CA ARG A 77 -9.02 12.14 -18.89
C ARG A 77 -7.93 11.38 -18.11
N LEU A 78 -8.12 11.14 -16.82
CA LEU A 78 -7.17 10.37 -15.98
C LEU A 78 -7.29 8.87 -16.22
N LEU A 79 -8.43 8.41 -16.72
CA LEU A 79 -8.72 7.02 -16.99
C LEU A 79 -8.39 6.63 -18.42
N TRP A 80 -8.59 7.59 -19.36
CA TRP A 80 -8.40 7.40 -20.79
C TRP A 80 -8.00 8.73 -21.46
N ARG A 81 -6.79 8.82 -21.94
CA ARG A 81 -6.22 10.07 -22.48
C ARG A 81 -6.94 10.61 -23.71
N TYR A 82 -7.63 9.76 -24.45
CA TYR A 82 -8.36 10.16 -25.66
C TYR A 82 -9.78 10.65 -25.38
N PHE A 83 -10.19 10.77 -24.12
CA PHE A 83 -11.54 11.21 -23.78
C PHE A 83 -11.85 12.60 -24.31
N ASP A 84 -10.89 13.52 -24.23
CA ASP A 84 -11.05 14.90 -24.72
C ASP A 84 -11.36 14.92 -26.23
N GLN A 85 -10.58 14.16 -26.99
CA GLN A 85 -10.76 14.03 -28.43
C GLN A 85 -12.09 13.33 -28.75
N PHE A 86 -12.44 12.31 -28.00
CA PHE A 86 -13.72 11.58 -28.19
C PHE A 86 -14.94 12.48 -28.02
N VAL A 87 -14.95 13.36 -27.02
CA VAL A 87 -16.08 14.27 -26.76
C VAL A 87 -16.11 15.46 -27.71
N THR A 88 -14.94 15.94 -28.15
CA THR A 88 -14.82 17.10 -29.02
C THR A 88 -14.69 16.76 -30.51
N ASP A 89 -14.66 15.47 -30.86
CA ASP A 89 -14.45 15.01 -32.22
C ASP A 89 -15.63 15.37 -33.13
N THR A 90 -15.56 16.58 -33.68
CA THR A 90 -16.46 17.08 -34.74
C THR A 90 -15.93 16.74 -36.12
N GLN A 91 -14.81 16.02 -36.24
CA GLN A 91 -14.05 15.86 -37.44
C GLN A 91 -14.17 14.47 -38.09
N ALA A 92 -15.22 13.74 -37.78
CA ALA A 92 -15.52 12.44 -38.42
C ALA A 92 -15.51 12.50 -39.95
N SER A 93 -15.64 13.70 -40.54
CA SER A 93 -15.56 13.95 -41.98
C SER A 93 -14.15 14.24 -42.50
N ASN A 94 -13.15 14.46 -41.65
CA ASN A 94 -11.78 14.71 -42.09
C ASN A 94 -10.84 13.55 -41.65
N PRO A 95 -10.44 12.68 -42.65
CA PRO A 95 -9.63 11.50 -42.34
C PRO A 95 -8.24 11.79 -41.73
N GLN A 96 -7.73 13.02 -41.91
CA GLN A 96 -6.41 13.41 -41.38
C GLN A 96 -6.42 13.65 -39.85
N PHE A 97 -7.61 13.92 -39.29
CA PHE A 97 -7.78 14.23 -37.89
C PHE A 97 -8.71 13.23 -37.18
N ALA A 98 -9.28 12.28 -37.96
CA ALA A 98 -10.09 11.23 -37.38
C ALA A 98 -9.26 10.45 -36.34
N LEU A 99 -9.75 10.40 -35.11
CA LEU A 99 -9.15 9.57 -34.10
C LEU A 99 -9.12 8.13 -34.60
N SER A 100 -7.95 7.56 -34.81
CA SER A 100 -7.80 6.16 -35.18
C SER A 100 -8.14 5.22 -34.01
N LEU A 101 -9.34 5.40 -33.43
CA LEU A 101 -9.91 4.49 -32.45
C LEU A 101 -10.60 3.29 -33.12
N THR A 102 -10.42 3.16 -34.45
CA THR A 102 -10.96 2.04 -35.18
C THR A 102 -10.27 0.76 -34.78
N GLN A 103 -11.02 -0.08 -34.09
CA GLN A 103 -10.68 -1.49 -34.06
C GLN A 103 -10.66 -2.01 -35.50
N SER A 104 -9.61 -2.71 -35.84
CA SER A 104 -9.42 -3.33 -37.14
C SER A 104 -10.73 -3.92 -37.69
N SER A 105 -11.10 -3.52 -38.89
CA SER A 105 -12.01 -4.15 -39.83
C SER A 105 -13.51 -3.92 -39.77
N SER A 106 -14.07 -3.07 -38.92
CA SER A 106 -15.46 -2.64 -39.14
C SER A 106 -15.70 -1.23 -38.62
N SER A 107 -16.48 -0.46 -39.35
CA SER A 107 -16.93 0.92 -39.07
C SER A 107 -17.78 1.03 -37.81
N VAL A 108 -17.25 0.58 -36.68
CA VAL A 108 -17.89 0.79 -35.38
C VAL A 108 -17.52 2.19 -34.92
N ALA A 109 -18.54 3.02 -34.68
CA ALA A 109 -18.36 4.34 -34.09
C ALA A 109 -17.45 4.30 -32.87
N ALA A 110 -16.59 5.32 -32.71
CA ALA A 110 -15.74 5.45 -31.54
C ALA A 110 -16.57 5.27 -30.26
N ARG A 111 -16.11 4.42 -29.38
CA ARG A 111 -16.80 4.10 -28.12
C ARG A 111 -15.91 4.42 -26.94
N THR A 112 -16.55 4.72 -25.82
CA THR A 112 -15.86 4.74 -24.52
C THR A 112 -15.28 3.37 -24.18
N PRO A 113 -14.24 3.29 -23.36
CA PRO A 113 -13.69 2.03 -22.91
C PRO A 113 -14.76 1.10 -22.32
N TYR A 114 -14.77 -0.14 -22.78
CA TYR A 114 -15.79 -1.11 -22.41
C TYR A 114 -15.22 -2.50 -22.13
N ILE A 115 -15.95 -3.25 -21.33
CA ILE A 115 -15.72 -4.66 -21.04
C ILE A 115 -16.92 -5.47 -21.56
N VAL A 116 -16.67 -6.68 -22.04
CA VAL A 116 -17.74 -7.59 -22.51
C VAL A 116 -18.20 -8.46 -21.35
N ALA A 117 -19.49 -8.54 -21.14
CA ALA A 117 -20.07 -9.26 -19.99
C ALA A 117 -19.67 -10.74 -19.94
N SER A 118 -19.62 -11.44 -21.08
CA SER A 118 -19.16 -12.84 -21.12
C SER A 118 -17.72 -13.01 -20.64
N ASN A 119 -16.85 -12.07 -21.01
CA ASN A 119 -15.44 -12.12 -20.62
C ASN A 119 -15.28 -11.97 -19.10
N VAL A 120 -16.08 -11.07 -18.49
CA VAL A 120 -16.08 -10.89 -17.03
C VAL A 120 -16.58 -12.14 -16.33
N ALA A 121 -17.67 -12.76 -16.79
CA ALA A 121 -18.17 -14.02 -16.23
C ALA A 121 -17.12 -15.15 -16.35
N THR A 122 -16.43 -15.22 -17.49
CA THR A 122 -15.32 -16.17 -17.69
C THR A 122 -14.16 -15.91 -16.71
N TYR A 123 -13.79 -14.63 -16.49
CA TYR A 123 -12.76 -14.27 -15.52
C TYR A 123 -13.15 -14.72 -14.10
N LEU A 124 -14.39 -14.44 -13.67
CA LEU A 124 -14.87 -14.82 -12.35
C LEU A 124 -14.87 -16.34 -12.17
N ASN A 125 -15.36 -17.09 -13.16
CA ASN A 125 -15.40 -18.55 -13.11
C ASN A 125 -13.98 -19.15 -13.08
N ASN A 126 -13.05 -18.62 -13.89
CA ASN A 126 -11.68 -19.11 -13.90
C ASN A 126 -10.96 -18.79 -12.57
N SER A 127 -11.22 -17.63 -11.99
CA SER A 127 -10.66 -17.24 -10.69
C SER A 127 -11.22 -18.14 -9.57
N SER A 128 -12.51 -18.44 -9.60
CA SER A 128 -13.18 -19.35 -8.65
C SER A 128 -12.64 -20.77 -8.79
N SER A 129 -12.62 -21.32 -10.01
CA SER A 129 -12.15 -22.68 -10.29
C SER A 129 -10.66 -22.88 -9.95
N ALA A 130 -9.85 -21.85 -10.10
CA ALA A 130 -8.45 -21.88 -9.73
C ALA A 130 -8.21 -21.68 -8.21
N GLY A 131 -9.27 -21.45 -7.43
CA GLY A 131 -9.17 -21.22 -5.98
C GLY A 131 -8.33 -20.01 -5.62
N LEU A 132 -8.34 -18.96 -6.47
CA LEU A 132 -7.53 -17.77 -6.24
C LEU A 132 -8.00 -17.02 -5.00
N LYS A 133 -7.05 -16.72 -4.14
CA LYS A 133 -7.27 -15.94 -2.92
C LYS A 133 -6.65 -14.56 -3.05
N ASN A 134 -7.21 -13.60 -2.32
CA ASN A 134 -6.60 -12.29 -2.13
C ASN A 134 -5.47 -12.36 -1.07
N GLU A 135 -4.89 -11.23 -0.75
CA GLU A 135 -3.81 -11.08 0.24
C GLU A 135 -4.20 -11.51 1.67
N PHE A 136 -5.51 -11.59 1.97
CA PHE A 136 -6.05 -11.99 3.27
C PHE A 136 -6.66 -13.40 3.27
N GLY A 137 -6.49 -14.16 2.20
CA GLY A 137 -6.97 -15.55 2.11
C GLY A 137 -8.42 -15.72 1.64
N PHE A 138 -9.15 -14.63 1.32
CA PHE A 138 -10.53 -14.68 0.83
C PHE A 138 -10.61 -15.03 -0.66
N ASN A 139 -11.74 -15.61 -1.07
CA ASN A 139 -12.00 -15.94 -2.46
C ASN A 139 -12.07 -14.68 -3.34
N ARG A 140 -11.09 -14.51 -4.23
CA ARG A 140 -10.96 -13.34 -5.09
C ARG A 140 -12.14 -13.15 -6.04
N ALA A 141 -12.71 -14.23 -6.57
CA ALA A 141 -13.85 -14.16 -7.49
C ALA A 141 -15.11 -13.59 -6.79
N LEU A 142 -15.37 -14.00 -5.56
CA LEU A 142 -16.49 -13.48 -4.78
C LEU A 142 -16.32 -12.00 -4.45
N LEU A 143 -15.12 -11.58 -4.08
CA LEU A 143 -14.80 -10.18 -3.83
C LEU A 143 -14.94 -9.30 -5.08
N SER A 144 -14.45 -9.81 -6.23
CA SER A 144 -14.64 -9.13 -7.52
C SER A 144 -16.13 -9.04 -7.90
N TYR A 145 -16.88 -10.09 -7.67
CA TYR A 145 -18.34 -10.09 -7.88
C TYR A 145 -19.04 -9.06 -6.96
N LYS A 146 -18.67 -9.02 -5.69
CA LYS A 146 -19.16 -8.02 -4.72
C LYS A 146 -18.90 -6.61 -5.23
N LEU A 147 -17.66 -6.29 -5.64
CA LEU A 147 -17.30 -4.99 -6.19
C LEU A 147 -18.15 -4.62 -7.41
N LEU A 148 -18.32 -5.54 -8.37
CA LEU A 148 -19.14 -5.31 -9.55
C LEU A 148 -20.60 -4.99 -9.19
N LYS A 149 -21.17 -5.70 -8.22
CA LYS A 149 -22.54 -5.41 -7.72
C LYS A 149 -22.65 -4.04 -7.09
N TYR A 150 -21.66 -3.64 -6.29
CA TYR A 150 -21.66 -2.34 -5.62
C TYR A 150 -21.46 -1.18 -6.58
N LEU A 151 -20.73 -1.39 -7.69
CA LEU A 151 -20.59 -0.43 -8.80
C LEU A 151 -21.80 -0.39 -9.74
N GLY A 152 -22.85 -1.19 -9.48
CA GLY A 152 -24.06 -1.16 -10.28
C GLY A 152 -24.06 -2.04 -11.53
N TYR A 153 -23.07 -2.92 -11.71
CA TYR A 153 -23.09 -3.94 -12.77
C TYR A 153 -24.03 -5.10 -12.38
N GLY A 154 -25.33 -4.82 -12.36
CA GLY A 154 -26.36 -5.75 -11.88
C GLY A 154 -26.55 -7.01 -12.72
N LEU A 155 -25.96 -7.04 -13.91
CA LEU A 155 -26.13 -8.12 -14.90
C LEU A 155 -25.62 -9.49 -14.46
N PHE A 156 -24.63 -9.51 -13.56
CA PHE A 156 -24.00 -10.75 -13.10
C PHE A 156 -24.81 -11.39 -11.98
N SER A 157 -24.86 -12.74 -11.97
CA SER A 157 -25.42 -13.53 -10.88
C SER A 157 -24.44 -14.63 -10.48
N ALA A 158 -24.47 -15.02 -9.22
CA ALA A 158 -23.68 -16.10 -8.67
C ALA A 158 -24.61 -17.20 -8.17
N SER A 159 -24.27 -18.46 -8.42
CA SER A 159 -24.94 -19.62 -7.83
C SER A 159 -24.35 -19.96 -6.46
N SER A 160 -25.02 -20.81 -5.71
CA SER A 160 -24.51 -21.34 -4.43
C SER A 160 -23.19 -22.13 -4.57
N SER A 161 -22.88 -22.60 -5.77
CA SER A 161 -21.62 -23.29 -6.10
C SER A 161 -20.52 -22.34 -6.61
N ASN A 162 -20.67 -21.03 -6.41
CA ASN A 162 -19.72 -20.00 -6.89
C ASN A 162 -19.50 -20.01 -8.42
N GLN A 163 -20.53 -20.35 -9.18
CA GLN A 163 -20.55 -20.22 -10.63
C GLN A 163 -21.20 -18.88 -11.00
N PHE A 164 -20.54 -18.14 -11.86
CA PHE A 164 -20.95 -16.78 -12.25
C PHE A 164 -21.50 -16.77 -13.66
N THR A 165 -22.66 -16.15 -13.83
CA THR A 165 -23.30 -16.01 -15.13
C THR A 165 -23.58 -14.53 -15.41
N ALA A 166 -23.60 -14.16 -16.71
CA ALA A 166 -24.05 -12.88 -17.17
C ALA A 166 -25.42 -13.04 -17.84
N GLY A 167 -26.40 -12.23 -17.44
CA GLY A 167 -27.77 -12.30 -17.98
C GLY A 167 -27.84 -12.08 -19.50
N ASN A 168 -26.91 -11.30 -20.07
CA ASN A 168 -26.68 -11.22 -21.50
C ASN A 168 -25.17 -11.18 -21.79
N SER A 169 -24.66 -12.22 -22.41
CA SER A 169 -23.22 -12.40 -22.63
C SER A 169 -22.59 -11.43 -23.61
N ALA A 170 -23.36 -10.89 -24.55
CA ALA A 170 -22.87 -10.01 -25.61
C ALA A 170 -22.84 -8.51 -25.23
N ILE A 171 -23.41 -8.14 -24.08
CA ILE A 171 -23.49 -6.72 -23.68
C ILE A 171 -22.09 -6.15 -23.42
N MET A 172 -21.87 -4.98 -23.99
CA MET A 172 -20.69 -4.14 -23.77
C MET A 172 -20.99 -3.17 -22.62
N LEU A 173 -20.28 -3.31 -21.53
CA LEU A 173 -20.44 -2.51 -20.31
C LEU A 173 -19.39 -1.41 -20.26
N ASN A 174 -19.81 -0.18 -19.90
CA ASN A 174 -18.88 0.93 -19.70
C ASN A 174 -17.89 0.59 -18.56
N ALA A 175 -16.61 0.76 -18.82
CA ALA A 175 -15.55 0.43 -17.87
C ALA A 175 -15.22 1.58 -16.90
N PHE A 176 -15.64 2.82 -17.19
CA PHE A 176 -15.26 3.98 -16.37
C PHE A 176 -15.59 3.86 -14.87
N PRO A 177 -16.74 3.32 -14.47
CA PRO A 177 -17.02 3.14 -13.05
C PRO A 177 -15.98 2.29 -12.33
N LEU A 178 -15.58 1.19 -12.94
CA LEU A 178 -14.57 0.27 -12.40
C LEU A 178 -13.17 0.91 -12.36
N LEU A 179 -12.79 1.57 -13.47
CA LEU A 179 -11.51 2.28 -13.56
C LEU A 179 -11.44 3.46 -12.57
N ALA A 180 -12.54 4.19 -12.38
CA ALA A 180 -12.61 5.30 -11.43
C ALA A 180 -12.43 4.80 -9.98
N TYR A 181 -13.07 3.69 -9.61
CA TYR A 181 -12.87 3.06 -8.31
C TYR A 181 -11.40 2.71 -8.08
N GLN A 182 -10.78 2.04 -9.04
CA GLN A 182 -9.37 1.66 -8.94
C GLN A 182 -8.45 2.88 -8.88
N LYS A 183 -8.76 3.94 -9.65
CA LYS A 183 -7.98 5.19 -9.61
C LYS A 183 -8.02 5.84 -8.23
N ILE A 184 -9.20 5.95 -7.61
CA ILE A 184 -9.34 6.48 -6.25
C ILE A 184 -8.51 5.65 -5.27
N CYS A 185 -8.62 4.32 -5.36
CA CYS A 185 -7.88 3.43 -4.47
C CYS A 185 -6.36 3.58 -4.63
N GLN A 186 -5.87 3.78 -5.86
CA GLN A 186 -4.45 4.00 -6.11
C GLN A 186 -3.95 5.36 -5.59
N ASP A 187 -4.78 6.40 -5.66
CA ASP A 187 -4.38 7.75 -5.27
C ASP A 187 -4.43 7.97 -3.74
N TYR A 188 -5.46 7.43 -3.06
CA TYR A 188 -5.73 7.76 -1.66
C TYR A 188 -5.55 6.61 -0.68
N PHE A 189 -5.73 5.36 -1.09
CA PHE A 189 -5.70 4.20 -0.20
C PHE A 189 -4.47 3.30 -0.36
N ARG A 190 -3.55 3.67 -1.24
CA ARG A 190 -2.28 2.99 -1.41
C ARG A 190 -1.24 3.55 -0.44
N ASN A 191 -0.47 2.68 0.20
CA ASN A 191 0.73 3.12 0.92
C ASN A 191 1.87 3.35 -0.08
N THR A 192 2.07 4.60 -0.48
CA THR A 192 3.01 5.00 -1.54
C THR A 192 4.47 4.67 -1.23
N GLN A 193 4.81 4.51 0.04
CA GLN A 193 6.17 4.18 0.47
C GLN A 193 6.50 2.68 0.27
N TRP A 194 5.50 1.83 0.44
CA TRP A 194 5.67 0.38 0.39
C TRP A 194 5.11 -0.26 -0.89
N GLU A 195 4.19 0.40 -1.57
CA GLU A 195 3.51 -0.12 -2.75
C GLU A 195 3.71 0.83 -3.95
N LYS A 196 4.20 0.29 -5.06
CA LYS A 196 4.32 1.04 -6.30
C LYS A 196 2.95 1.25 -6.93
N ALA A 197 2.79 2.39 -7.62
CA ALA A 197 1.60 2.62 -8.43
C ALA A 197 1.48 1.55 -9.53
N ASN A 198 0.25 1.06 -9.72
CA ASN A 198 -0.05 0.11 -10.79
C ASN A 198 -1.07 0.73 -11.77
N PRO A 199 -0.62 1.44 -12.79
CA PRO A 199 -1.52 2.10 -13.75
C PRO A 199 -2.32 1.10 -14.61
N THR A 200 -1.90 -0.15 -14.69
CA THR A 200 -2.64 -1.18 -15.45
C THR A 200 -3.99 -1.53 -14.81
N THR A 201 -4.26 -1.12 -13.58
CA THR A 201 -5.54 -1.36 -12.92
C THR A 201 -6.60 -0.32 -13.25
N TYR A 202 -6.22 0.91 -13.58
CA TYR A 202 -7.16 2.03 -13.74
C TYR A 202 -7.02 2.83 -15.04
N ASN A 203 -5.94 2.70 -15.77
CA ASN A 203 -5.70 3.50 -16.97
C ASN A 203 -5.73 2.62 -18.22
N VAL A 204 -6.61 2.94 -19.15
CA VAL A 204 -6.84 2.16 -20.37
C VAL A 204 -5.59 2.08 -21.25
N ASP A 205 -4.79 3.15 -21.31
CA ASP A 205 -3.59 3.19 -22.13
C ASP A 205 -2.55 2.14 -21.72
N TYR A 206 -2.45 1.88 -20.42
CA TYR A 206 -1.56 0.84 -19.89
C TYR A 206 -2.17 -0.56 -19.93
N LEU A 207 -3.51 -0.67 -19.99
CA LEU A 207 -4.20 -1.95 -20.12
C LEU A 207 -4.16 -2.48 -21.54
N ASN A 208 -4.50 -1.62 -22.51
CA ASN A 208 -4.81 -2.02 -23.89
C ASN A 208 -4.14 -1.16 -24.97
N GLY A 209 -3.38 -0.14 -24.60
CA GLY A 209 -2.88 0.84 -25.56
C GLY A 209 -4.03 1.67 -26.14
N VAL A 210 -4.22 1.64 -27.46
CA VAL A 210 -5.22 2.47 -28.15
C VAL A 210 -6.62 1.84 -28.18
N SER A 211 -6.75 0.55 -27.88
CA SER A 211 -8.03 -0.17 -27.98
C SER A 211 -9.00 0.26 -26.88
N THR A 212 -10.25 0.52 -27.24
CA THR A 212 -11.34 0.79 -26.28
C THR A 212 -11.97 -0.47 -25.69
N LYS A 213 -11.82 -1.63 -26.36
CA LYS A 213 -12.22 -2.92 -25.79
C LYS A 213 -11.15 -3.38 -24.80
N ILE A 214 -11.48 -3.43 -23.54
CA ILE A 214 -10.56 -3.95 -22.53
C ILE A 214 -10.43 -5.47 -22.71
N ASP A 215 -9.22 -5.90 -23.10
CA ASP A 215 -8.90 -7.31 -23.22
C ASP A 215 -8.52 -7.87 -21.85
N ILE A 216 -9.34 -8.77 -21.33
CA ILE A 216 -9.09 -9.45 -20.07
C ILE A 216 -8.40 -10.81 -20.24
N THR A 217 -8.12 -11.23 -21.46
CA THR A 217 -7.42 -12.48 -21.77
C THR A 217 -6.07 -12.58 -21.04
N PRO A 218 -5.24 -11.52 -20.98
CA PRO A 218 -3.99 -11.56 -20.21
C PRO A 218 -4.20 -11.86 -18.72
N LEU A 219 -5.35 -11.46 -18.15
CA LEU A 219 -5.67 -11.69 -16.73
C LEU A 219 -6.02 -13.16 -16.44
N LEU A 220 -6.32 -13.95 -17.49
CA LEU A 220 -6.63 -15.36 -17.38
C LEU A 220 -5.37 -16.25 -17.37
N SER A 221 -4.21 -15.68 -17.70
CA SER A 221 -2.95 -16.42 -17.76
C SER A 221 -2.47 -16.84 -16.36
N THR A 222 -1.76 -17.96 -16.29
CA THR A 222 -1.28 -18.52 -15.02
C THR A 222 -0.28 -17.58 -14.32
N SER A 223 0.53 -16.87 -15.08
CA SER A 223 1.52 -15.92 -14.56
C SER A 223 0.89 -14.61 -14.05
N ALA A 224 -0.25 -14.19 -14.61
CA ALA A 224 -0.95 -12.97 -14.21
C ALA A 224 -1.95 -13.18 -13.05
N LYS A 225 -2.27 -14.44 -12.72
CA LYS A 225 -3.29 -14.78 -11.71
C LYS A 225 -3.06 -14.14 -10.34
N ASN A 226 -1.80 -13.96 -9.95
CA ASN A 226 -1.44 -13.40 -8.65
C ASN A 226 -1.30 -11.87 -8.68
N ASN A 227 -1.32 -11.24 -9.84
CA ASN A 227 -1.18 -9.81 -9.96
C ASN A 227 -2.52 -9.11 -9.71
N ARG A 228 -2.46 -7.94 -9.07
CA ARG A 228 -3.63 -7.08 -8.93
C ARG A 228 -4.13 -6.61 -10.29
N ASN A 229 -5.45 -6.57 -10.42
CA ASN A 229 -6.11 -6.15 -11.66
C ASN A 229 -7.31 -5.24 -11.37
N LEU A 230 -7.99 -4.81 -12.43
CA LEU A 230 -9.10 -3.86 -12.34
C LEU A 230 -10.35 -4.41 -11.58
N PHE A 231 -10.49 -5.73 -11.43
CA PHE A 231 -11.65 -6.34 -10.75
C PHE A 231 -11.44 -6.54 -9.25
N ASP A 232 -10.27 -6.26 -8.73
CA ASP A 232 -9.96 -6.51 -7.32
C ASP A 232 -10.64 -5.50 -6.41
N LEU A 233 -11.28 -6.02 -5.37
CA LEU A 233 -11.72 -5.23 -4.23
C LEU A 233 -10.48 -4.77 -3.45
N ASN A 234 -10.43 -3.47 -3.12
CA ASN A 234 -9.34 -2.89 -2.37
C ASN A 234 -9.69 -2.74 -0.90
N TYR A 235 -8.62 -2.64 -0.09
CA TYR A 235 -8.70 -2.47 1.36
C TYR A 235 -8.03 -1.17 1.76
N CYS A 236 -8.61 -0.49 2.75
CA CYS A 236 -8.02 0.71 3.32
C CYS A 236 -6.79 0.38 4.16
N THR A 237 -5.95 1.37 4.37
CA THR A 237 -4.81 1.28 5.28
C THR A 237 -5.25 1.49 6.72
N TRP A 238 -4.51 0.88 7.65
CA TRP A 238 -4.63 1.19 9.06
C TRP A 238 -4.36 2.68 9.35
N ASN A 239 -4.91 3.18 10.43
CA ASN A 239 -4.44 4.43 10.99
C ASN A 239 -2.96 4.29 11.36
N LYS A 240 -2.18 5.33 11.09
CA LYS A 240 -0.74 5.29 11.34
C LYS A 240 -0.44 5.31 12.83
N ASP A 241 0.32 4.35 13.27
CA ASP A 241 0.94 4.23 14.58
C ASP A 241 2.45 3.95 14.45
N LEU A 242 3.09 3.49 15.53
CA LEU A 242 4.52 3.16 15.53
C LEU A 242 4.89 2.15 14.42
N PHE A 243 4.13 1.07 14.27
CA PHE A 243 4.45 -0.02 13.34
C PHE A 243 3.88 0.20 11.95
N THR A 244 2.67 0.72 11.84
CA THR A 244 2.02 0.99 10.54
C THR A 244 2.52 2.28 9.87
N GLY A 245 3.24 3.12 10.62
CA GLY A 245 3.90 4.33 10.12
C GLY A 245 5.34 4.13 9.66
N LEU A 246 5.90 2.92 9.73
CA LEU A 246 7.29 2.64 9.37
C LEU A 246 7.59 2.94 7.90
N LEU A 247 8.81 3.40 7.66
CA LEU A 247 9.36 3.63 6.32
C LEU A 247 10.25 2.46 5.90
N PRO A 248 10.32 2.14 4.59
CA PRO A 248 11.11 1.00 4.10
C PRO A 248 12.63 1.24 4.12
N ALA A 249 13.05 2.49 4.23
CA ALA A 249 14.45 2.89 4.21
C ALA A 249 14.64 4.16 5.05
N PRO A 250 15.85 4.44 5.53
CA PRO A 250 16.12 5.67 6.28
C PRO A 250 16.15 6.92 5.39
N GLN A 251 16.33 6.73 4.08
CA GLN A 251 16.41 7.78 3.08
C GLN A 251 16.06 7.24 1.68
N TYR A 252 15.82 8.11 0.73
CA TYR A 252 15.59 7.75 -0.66
C TYR A 252 16.92 7.37 -1.35
N GLY A 253 17.05 6.10 -1.76
CA GLY A 253 18.27 5.58 -2.38
C GLY A 253 19.45 5.42 -1.40
N ASP A 254 20.64 5.29 -1.93
CA ASP A 254 21.86 5.09 -1.14
C ASP A 254 22.29 6.37 -0.41
N THR A 255 23.06 6.20 0.67
CA THR A 255 23.68 7.33 1.39
C THR A 255 24.54 8.16 0.46
N ALA A 256 24.61 9.47 0.72
CA ALA A 256 25.53 10.32 0.01
C ALA A 256 26.96 10.06 0.51
N TYR A 257 27.84 9.66 -0.38
CA TYR A 257 29.27 9.43 -0.07
C TYR A 257 30.11 10.59 -0.56
N ILE A 258 31.10 10.92 0.23
CA ILE A 258 32.24 11.70 -0.24
C ILE A 258 33.35 10.68 -0.55
N GLN A 259 33.70 10.55 -1.81
CA GLN A 259 34.82 9.69 -2.17
C GLN A 259 36.11 10.35 -1.71
N THR A 260 36.73 9.78 -0.69
CA THR A 260 37.96 10.29 -0.09
C THR A 260 39.23 9.62 -0.63
N GLY A 261 39.11 8.70 -1.56
CA GLY A 261 40.26 8.08 -2.18
C GLY A 261 39.88 7.02 -3.21
N GLN A 262 40.62 6.94 -4.28
CA GLN A 262 40.61 5.79 -5.16
C GLN A 262 41.37 4.66 -4.48
N ASN A 263 41.13 3.41 -4.93
CA ASN A 263 41.82 2.22 -4.45
C ASN A 263 43.34 2.50 -4.32
N GLN A 264 43.82 2.47 -3.09
CA GLN A 264 45.24 2.66 -2.84
C GLN A 264 45.97 1.36 -3.22
N ASN A 265 46.74 1.42 -4.27
CA ASN A 265 47.63 0.32 -4.60
C ASN A 265 48.86 0.41 -3.72
N VAL A 266 49.07 -0.62 -2.93
CA VAL A 266 50.33 -0.78 -2.18
C VAL A 266 51.35 -1.41 -3.12
N SER A 267 52.39 -0.71 -3.43
CA SER A 267 53.52 -1.27 -4.22
C SER A 267 54.78 -1.41 -3.37
N PHE A 268 55.54 -2.39 -3.70
CA PHE A 268 56.89 -2.52 -3.15
C PHE A 268 57.84 -1.57 -3.89
N ASP A 269 58.60 -0.78 -3.16
CA ASP A 269 59.68 -0.02 -3.74
C ASP A 269 60.91 -0.92 -3.94
N ASN A 270 61.23 -1.21 -5.21
CA ASN A 270 62.26 -2.13 -5.61
C ASN A 270 63.67 -1.78 -5.13
N GLY A 271 63.88 -0.55 -4.69
CA GLY A 271 65.17 -0.08 -4.21
C GLY A 271 65.49 -0.39 -2.74
N GLU A 272 64.48 -0.77 -1.96
CA GLU A 272 64.63 -0.93 -0.50
C GLU A 272 64.38 -2.36 0.03
N PHE A 273 64.24 -3.34 -0.87
CA PHE A 273 63.96 -4.71 -0.46
C PHE A 273 65.24 -5.57 -0.63
N SER A 274 65.85 -5.92 0.46
CA SER A 274 66.93 -6.94 0.48
C SER A 274 66.45 -8.14 1.31
N ALA A 275 66.46 -9.32 0.71
CA ALA A 275 66.12 -10.57 1.40
C ALA A 275 67.40 -11.40 1.54
N ASP A 276 67.77 -11.80 2.75
CA ASP A 276 68.74 -12.83 2.99
C ASP A 276 68.07 -14.20 2.82
N LEU A 277 68.53 -14.91 1.82
CA LEU A 277 68.05 -16.22 1.46
C LEU A 277 68.95 -17.36 1.99
N SER A 278 69.83 -17.08 2.92
CA SER A 278 70.71 -18.14 3.49
C SER A 278 69.98 -19.16 4.36
N SER A 279 68.76 -18.84 4.82
CA SER A 279 67.93 -19.75 5.62
C SER A 279 66.50 -20.01 5.05
N GLY A 280 66.26 -19.59 3.86
CA GLY A 280 65.34 -20.26 2.95
C GLY A 280 63.89 -19.87 2.86
N VAL A 281 63.16 -19.33 3.73
CA VAL A 281 61.72 -19.18 3.50
C VAL A 281 61.12 -17.97 4.23
N VAL A 282 60.52 -17.07 3.47
CA VAL A 282 59.63 -16.04 4.00
C VAL A 282 58.21 -16.51 3.74
N GLU A 283 57.46 -16.76 4.79
CA GLU A 283 56.04 -17.03 4.69
C GLU A 283 55.30 -15.74 4.41
N PHE A 284 54.64 -15.68 3.25
CA PHE A 284 53.61 -14.72 3.00
C PHE A 284 52.29 -15.50 2.93
N ASP A 285 51.32 -15.03 3.67
CA ASP A 285 49.95 -15.53 3.58
C ASP A 285 49.40 -15.15 2.22
N VAL A 286 49.39 -16.06 1.28
CA VAL A 286 48.82 -15.89 -0.03
C VAL A 286 47.41 -16.41 0.03
N ASP A 287 46.50 -15.52 -0.26
CA ASP A 287 45.07 -15.67 -0.43
C ASP A 287 44.61 -17.14 -0.57
N SER A 288 43.61 -17.49 0.23
CA SER A 288 43.08 -18.82 0.52
C SER A 288 42.49 -19.61 -0.66
N ASN A 289 42.72 -19.18 -1.89
CA ASN A 289 42.24 -19.86 -3.10
C ASN A 289 43.27 -20.73 -3.83
N SER A 290 44.49 -20.78 -3.37
CA SER A 290 45.43 -21.77 -3.86
C SER A 290 45.52 -22.91 -2.86
N ASN A 291 45.11 -24.10 -3.27
CA ASN A 291 45.19 -25.36 -2.53
C ASN A 291 46.63 -25.82 -2.26
N SER A 292 47.54 -24.91 -2.13
CA SER A 292 48.92 -25.19 -1.73
C SER A 292 49.16 -24.49 -0.39
N SER A 293 48.87 -25.20 0.70
CA SER A 293 49.53 -24.99 1.98
C SER A 293 51.04 -25.22 1.81
N GLY A 294 51.64 -24.48 0.96
CA GLY A 294 53.05 -24.56 0.67
C GLY A 294 53.70 -23.23 1.01
N LEU A 295 54.66 -23.26 1.84
CA LEU A 295 55.68 -22.25 1.98
C LEU A 295 56.01 -21.70 0.58
N VAL A 296 55.55 -20.52 0.25
CA VAL A 296 55.87 -19.90 -1.03
C VAL A 296 57.27 -19.36 -0.89
N ASN A 297 58.17 -19.94 -1.65
CA ASN A 297 59.52 -19.43 -1.71
C ASN A 297 59.44 -17.93 -2.11
N ALA A 298 60.04 -17.05 -1.31
CA ALA A 298 60.04 -15.61 -1.54
C ALA A 298 60.41 -15.23 -2.99
N ASN A 299 61.24 -16.05 -3.63
CA ASN A 299 61.58 -15.92 -5.04
C ASN A 299 60.39 -16.07 -6.00
N THR A 300 59.36 -16.83 -5.64
CA THR A 300 58.21 -17.06 -6.52
C THR A 300 57.16 -15.97 -6.38
N LEU A 301 56.98 -15.45 -5.20
CA LEU A 301 56.07 -14.36 -4.92
C LEU A 301 56.54 -13.03 -5.52
N LEU A 302 57.82 -12.78 -5.43
CA LEU A 302 58.42 -11.54 -5.88
C LEU A 302 58.72 -11.52 -7.39
N ARG A 303 58.80 -12.67 -8.03
CA ARG A 303 58.99 -12.76 -9.50
C ARG A 303 57.78 -12.31 -10.30
N GLY A 304 56.59 -12.41 -9.72
CA GLY A 304 55.35 -12.05 -10.43
C GLY A 304 55.09 -10.56 -10.52
N SER A 305 55.57 -9.79 -9.58
CA SER A 305 55.12 -8.41 -9.42
C SER A 305 56.19 -7.34 -9.32
N ALA A 306 57.41 -7.66 -8.95
CA ALA A 306 58.36 -6.59 -8.64
C ALA A 306 59.82 -6.80 -9.11
N GLY A 307 60.16 -7.92 -9.69
CA GLY A 307 61.53 -8.14 -10.20
C GLY A 307 62.61 -8.01 -9.11
N LEU A 308 62.31 -8.40 -7.90
CA LEU A 308 63.28 -8.38 -6.79
C LEU A 308 64.44 -9.32 -7.05
N GLY A 309 65.60 -8.77 -7.23
CA GLY A 309 66.83 -9.54 -7.36
C GLY A 309 67.22 -10.17 -6.03
N LYS A 310 67.75 -11.40 -6.11
CA LYS A 310 68.37 -12.06 -4.97
C LYS A 310 69.65 -11.29 -4.56
N THR A 311 69.68 -10.84 -3.32
CA THR A 311 70.90 -10.29 -2.72
C THR A 311 71.39 -11.21 -1.61
N ASP A 312 72.68 -11.36 -1.48
CA ASP A 312 73.34 -12.29 -0.53
C ASP A 312 73.44 -11.75 0.89
N SER A 313 72.67 -10.71 1.23
CA SER A 313 72.72 -10.11 2.56
C SER A 313 71.62 -10.62 3.51
N SER A 314 72.02 -10.75 4.76
CA SER A 314 71.31 -11.50 5.79
C SER A 314 70.07 -10.83 6.45
N ASN A 315 69.59 -9.71 5.98
CA ASN A 315 68.43 -9.06 6.55
C ASN A 315 67.43 -8.66 5.47
N VAL A 316 66.19 -9.06 5.66
CA VAL A 316 65.10 -8.57 4.84
C VAL A 316 64.59 -7.27 5.43
N THR A 317 64.91 -6.17 4.79
CA THR A 317 64.31 -4.88 5.08
C THR A 317 63.47 -4.45 3.90
N GLY A 318 62.18 -4.45 4.08
CA GLY A 318 61.24 -3.99 3.05
C GLY A 318 60.36 -2.89 3.61
N LYS A 319 60.11 -1.88 2.81
CA LYS A 319 59.11 -0.84 3.10
C LYS A 319 57.99 -0.93 2.10
N PHE A 320 56.76 -1.03 2.63
CA PHE A 320 55.58 -0.83 1.84
C PHE A 320 55.36 0.67 1.63
N ARG A 321 55.31 1.09 0.40
CA ARG A 321 55.01 2.46 0.06
C ARG A 321 53.65 2.55 -0.60
N LEU A 322 52.82 3.42 -0.10
CA LEU A 322 51.58 3.81 -0.79
C LEU A 322 51.99 4.66 -2.00
N THR A 323 51.70 4.19 -3.20
CA THR A 323 52.05 4.87 -4.46
C THR A 323 51.17 6.10 -4.75
N ASN A 324 50.12 6.31 -3.99
CA ASN A 324 49.32 7.49 -4.09
C ASN A 324 49.30 8.24 -2.74
N ASP A 325 50.22 9.17 -2.60
CA ASP A 325 50.23 10.17 -1.52
C ASP A 325 49.10 11.20 -1.66
N GLU A 326 48.22 11.05 -2.62
CA GLU A 326 47.04 11.87 -2.72
C GLU A 326 45.96 11.39 -1.73
N PHE A 327 46.15 11.71 -0.47
CA PHE A 327 44.99 11.94 0.38
C PHE A 327 44.14 12.99 -0.34
N SER A 328 43.13 12.55 -1.07
CA SER A 328 42.23 13.50 -1.70
C SER A 328 41.57 14.31 -0.60
N SER A 329 42.10 15.49 -0.36
CA SER A 329 41.45 16.49 0.46
C SER A 329 40.08 16.74 -0.15
N PHE A 330 39.01 16.27 0.52
CA PHE A 330 37.67 16.61 0.05
C PHE A 330 37.46 18.10 0.22
N SER A 331 36.97 18.75 -0.83
CA SER A 331 36.69 20.19 -0.77
C SER A 331 35.49 20.46 0.13
N VAL A 332 35.47 21.60 0.81
CA VAL A 332 34.30 22.06 1.57
C VAL A 332 33.05 22.08 0.67
N LEU A 333 33.21 22.28 -0.63
CA LEU A 333 32.14 22.21 -1.61
C LEU A 333 31.56 20.80 -1.72
N ALA A 334 32.39 19.77 -1.80
CA ALA A 334 31.95 18.37 -1.85
C ALA A 334 31.18 17.97 -0.58
N LEU A 335 31.64 18.43 0.59
CA LEU A 335 30.93 18.23 1.85
C LEU A 335 29.53 18.85 1.82
N ARG A 336 29.42 20.12 1.40
CA ARG A 336 28.14 20.83 1.30
C ARG A 336 27.21 20.19 0.27
N GLN A 337 27.73 19.71 -0.84
CA GLN A 337 26.95 19.00 -1.84
C GLN A 337 26.42 17.67 -1.28
N ALA A 338 27.24 16.90 -0.56
CA ALA A 338 26.83 15.67 0.08
C ALA A 338 25.75 15.90 1.16
N GLU A 339 25.93 16.94 1.98
CA GLU A 339 24.94 17.34 2.99
C GLU A 339 23.61 17.78 2.35
N ALA A 340 23.66 18.61 1.32
CA ALA A 340 22.46 19.05 0.59
C ALA A 340 21.74 17.87 -0.09
N LEU A 341 22.50 16.95 -0.69
CA LEU A 341 21.96 15.75 -1.31
C LEU A 341 21.32 14.81 -0.27
N GLN A 342 21.97 14.64 0.87
CA GLN A 342 21.43 13.84 1.97
C GLN A 342 20.12 14.43 2.48
N LYS A 343 20.06 15.72 2.76
CA LYS A 343 18.86 16.43 3.18
C LYS A 343 17.73 16.29 2.15
N TRP A 344 18.04 16.42 0.86
CA TRP A 344 17.06 16.20 -0.21
C TRP A 344 16.48 14.78 -0.18
N LYS A 345 17.32 13.77 0.01
CA LYS A 345 16.89 12.35 0.08
C LYS A 345 15.99 12.08 1.31
N GLU A 346 16.30 12.67 2.44
CA GLU A 346 15.50 12.54 3.67
C GLU A 346 14.14 13.23 3.55
N VAL A 347 14.11 14.44 3.01
CA VAL A 347 12.86 15.18 2.73
C VAL A 347 12.00 14.43 1.73
N SER A 348 12.59 13.89 0.67
CA SER A 348 11.86 13.11 -0.35
C SER A 348 11.21 11.86 0.24
N LEU A 349 11.85 11.18 1.18
CA LEU A 349 11.29 9.98 1.81
C LEU A 349 10.21 10.31 2.85
N SER A 350 10.27 11.46 3.50
CA SER A 350 9.38 11.80 4.62
C SER A 350 7.91 11.95 4.24
N GLY A 351 7.54 11.90 2.94
CA GLY A 351 6.19 12.05 2.44
C GLY A 351 5.74 11.01 1.46
N LYS A 352 4.55 11.25 0.93
CA LYS A 352 4.04 10.45 -0.19
C LYS A 352 4.94 10.65 -1.41
N GLN A 353 5.08 9.59 -2.22
CA GLN A 353 5.86 9.62 -3.46
C GLN A 353 5.10 10.27 -4.63
N ASP A 354 4.06 11.05 -4.35
CA ASP A 354 3.27 11.73 -5.35
C ASP A 354 3.84 13.10 -5.67
N TYR A 355 3.70 13.55 -6.92
CA TYR A 355 4.22 14.83 -7.41
C TYR A 355 3.73 16.02 -6.56
N LYS A 356 2.46 16.02 -6.15
CA LYS A 356 1.87 17.05 -5.30
C LYS A 356 2.61 17.19 -3.98
N ASP A 357 2.78 16.09 -3.25
CA ASP A 357 3.43 16.08 -1.94
C ASP A 357 4.91 16.43 -2.04
N GLN A 358 5.59 15.99 -3.09
CA GLN A 358 7.00 16.32 -3.31
C GLN A 358 7.20 17.81 -3.60
N ILE A 359 6.32 18.45 -4.39
CA ILE A 359 6.37 19.89 -4.62
C ILE A 359 6.10 20.66 -3.33
N GLU A 360 5.08 20.26 -2.58
CA GLU A 360 4.76 20.93 -1.31
C GLU A 360 5.93 20.85 -0.32
N LYS A 361 6.58 19.69 -0.20
CA LYS A 361 7.70 19.49 0.72
C LYS A 361 8.99 20.22 0.33
N HIS A 362 9.34 20.19 -0.95
CA HIS A 362 10.58 20.81 -1.42
C HIS A 362 10.45 22.30 -1.68
N PHE A 363 9.28 22.76 -2.11
CA PHE A 363 9.06 24.15 -2.55
C PHE A 363 8.06 24.91 -1.68
N GLY A 364 7.35 24.26 -0.78
CA GLY A 364 6.32 24.88 0.06
C GLY A 364 5.09 25.38 -0.71
N VAL A 365 4.87 24.88 -1.93
CA VAL A 365 3.76 25.29 -2.81
C VAL A 365 2.74 24.17 -2.90
N SER A 366 1.47 24.47 -2.58
CA SER A 366 0.38 23.50 -2.76
C SER A 366 -0.09 23.48 -4.20
N VAL A 367 -0.07 22.29 -4.82
CA VAL A 367 -0.55 22.06 -6.19
C VAL A 367 -1.97 21.51 -6.14
N PRO A 368 -2.95 22.11 -6.85
CA PRO A 368 -4.31 21.59 -6.93
C PRO A 368 -4.35 20.17 -7.52
N ASP A 369 -5.24 19.31 -7.03
CA ASP A 369 -5.39 17.92 -7.44
C ASP A 369 -5.57 17.76 -8.96
N VAL A 370 -6.33 18.66 -9.58
CA VAL A 370 -6.54 18.69 -11.04
C VAL A 370 -5.23 18.77 -11.83
N ARG A 371 -4.24 19.52 -11.33
CA ARG A 371 -2.93 19.67 -12.00
C ARG A 371 -1.95 18.55 -11.69
N SER A 372 -2.15 17.85 -10.60
CA SER A 372 -1.25 16.77 -10.17
C SER A 372 -1.64 15.39 -10.71
N ASN A 373 -2.65 15.30 -11.59
CA ASN A 373 -3.22 14.04 -12.10
C ASN A 373 -3.76 13.09 -11.01
N LEU A 374 -4.14 13.64 -9.87
CA LEU A 374 -4.85 12.94 -8.81
C LEU A 374 -6.37 13.14 -8.95
N CYS A 375 -7.13 12.20 -8.41
CA CYS A 375 -8.56 12.40 -8.19
C CYS A 375 -8.76 13.55 -7.20
N THR A 376 -9.85 14.29 -7.31
CA THR A 376 -10.17 15.34 -6.35
C THR A 376 -10.97 14.74 -5.19
N TRP A 377 -10.45 14.86 -3.98
CA TRP A 377 -11.21 14.59 -2.79
C TRP A 377 -12.15 15.79 -2.52
N ILE A 378 -13.44 15.54 -2.47
CA ILE A 378 -14.47 16.58 -2.32
C ILE A 378 -14.67 16.90 -0.85
N GLY A 379 -14.79 15.87 -0.05
CA GLY A 379 -15.08 15.94 1.37
C GLY A 379 -15.40 14.56 1.91
N GLY A 380 -15.50 14.45 3.22
CA GLY A 380 -15.80 13.19 3.85
C GLY A 380 -16.43 13.35 5.22
N GLN A 381 -17.10 12.30 5.66
CA GLN A 381 -17.73 12.23 6.96
C GLN A 381 -17.16 11.05 7.74
N VAL A 382 -16.93 11.26 9.03
CA VAL A 382 -16.40 10.26 9.95
C VAL A 382 -17.39 10.03 11.08
N GLY A 383 -17.73 8.78 11.33
CA GLY A 383 -18.56 8.37 12.46
C GLY A 383 -17.84 7.35 13.33
N VAL A 384 -18.33 7.15 14.52
CA VAL A 384 -17.88 6.11 15.43
C VAL A 384 -19.02 5.12 15.63
N LEU A 385 -18.69 3.85 15.54
CA LEU A 385 -19.60 2.77 15.85
C LEU A 385 -19.23 2.23 17.23
N ASP A 386 -20.14 2.38 18.17
CA ASP A 386 -19.97 1.90 19.54
C ASP A 386 -20.68 0.55 19.71
N ILE A 387 -20.02 -0.38 20.37
CA ILE A 387 -20.56 -1.68 20.72
C ILE A 387 -21.11 -1.60 22.15
N GLY A 388 -22.44 -1.60 22.25
CA GLY A 388 -23.15 -1.56 23.52
C GLY A 388 -23.49 -2.95 24.04
N GLU A 389 -23.72 -3.03 25.35
CA GLU A 389 -24.15 -4.24 26.05
C GLU A 389 -25.65 -4.47 25.86
N VAL A 390 -26.04 -5.69 25.57
CA VAL A 390 -27.42 -6.15 25.56
C VAL A 390 -27.54 -7.32 26.50
N VAL A 391 -28.26 -7.15 27.59
CA VAL A 391 -28.52 -8.20 28.57
C VAL A 391 -29.79 -8.95 28.17
N ASN A 392 -29.71 -10.28 28.13
CA ASN A 392 -30.90 -11.11 27.95
C ASN A 392 -31.71 -11.17 29.24
N THR A 393 -32.91 -10.54 29.20
CA THR A 393 -33.86 -10.51 30.33
C THR A 393 -34.93 -11.60 30.20
N ASN A 394 -34.85 -12.51 29.26
CA ASN A 394 -35.88 -13.51 29.00
C ASN A 394 -35.79 -14.66 29.99
N LEU A 395 -36.80 -14.77 30.88
CA LEU A 395 -36.91 -15.83 31.89
C LEU A 395 -37.50 -17.15 31.35
N GLN A 396 -37.86 -17.23 30.05
CA GLN A 396 -38.41 -18.44 29.43
C GLN A 396 -37.32 -19.32 28.85
N GLY A 397 -36.90 -20.28 29.61
CA GLY A 397 -35.93 -21.29 29.17
C GLY A 397 -35.44 -22.14 30.32
N ILE A 398 -36.36 -22.55 31.23
CA ILE A 398 -36.04 -23.56 32.22
C ILE A 398 -36.01 -24.90 31.52
N ASN A 399 -34.92 -25.20 30.87
CA ASN A 399 -34.45 -26.57 30.67
C ASN A 399 -33.24 -26.79 31.56
N GLU A 400 -33.32 -27.79 32.31
CA GLU A 400 -32.70 -28.23 33.54
C GLU A 400 -31.20 -27.99 33.79
N ASN A 401 -30.43 -27.23 33.02
CA ASN A 401 -29.01 -27.03 33.30
C ASN A 401 -28.34 -25.75 32.74
N LYS A 402 -29.07 -24.75 32.26
CA LYS A 402 -28.48 -23.45 31.93
C LYS A 402 -29.42 -22.32 32.32
N ASN A 403 -29.01 -21.52 33.30
CA ASN A 403 -29.60 -20.21 33.53
C ASN A 403 -29.28 -19.32 32.35
N VAL A 404 -30.24 -19.16 31.45
CA VAL A 404 -30.12 -18.29 30.24
C VAL A 404 -30.39 -16.82 30.58
N SER A 405 -30.82 -16.53 31.84
CA SER A 405 -30.96 -15.16 32.31
C SER A 405 -29.61 -14.60 32.68
N ALA A 406 -29.30 -13.44 32.12
CA ALA A 406 -28.05 -12.67 32.27
C ALA A 406 -26.90 -13.07 31.30
N ASP A 407 -27.17 -13.78 30.21
CA ASP A 407 -26.20 -13.87 29.12
C ASP A 407 -26.01 -12.48 28.50
N ILE A 408 -24.77 -12.00 28.50
CA ILE A 408 -24.38 -10.73 27.93
C ILE A 408 -24.12 -10.95 26.44
N ALA A 409 -24.86 -10.22 25.61
CA ALA A 409 -24.57 -10.09 24.18
C ALA A 409 -24.29 -8.62 23.85
N GLY A 410 -23.61 -8.36 22.77
CA GLY A 410 -23.32 -7.01 22.33
C GLY A 410 -23.96 -6.68 20.98
N ARG A 411 -24.18 -5.42 20.72
CA ARG A 411 -24.61 -4.89 19.44
C ARG A 411 -23.97 -3.54 19.20
N GLY A 412 -23.35 -3.38 18.03
CA GLY A 412 -22.83 -2.10 17.59
C GLY A 412 -23.90 -1.26 16.89
N VAL A 413 -23.92 0.02 17.19
CA VAL A 413 -24.77 1.03 16.54
C VAL A 413 -23.93 2.27 16.25
N GLY A 414 -23.99 2.75 15.01
CA GLY A 414 -23.38 4.01 14.59
C GLY A 414 -24.38 4.86 13.83
N SER A 415 -24.30 6.17 13.98
CA SER A 415 -25.05 7.13 13.17
C SER A 415 -24.17 8.31 12.79
N MET A 416 -24.36 8.86 11.59
CA MET A 416 -23.56 9.94 11.06
C MET A 416 -24.36 10.81 10.14
N SER A 417 -24.07 12.11 10.14
CA SER A 417 -24.64 13.07 9.19
C SER A 417 -23.58 14.11 8.80
N GLY A 418 -23.65 14.61 7.57
CA GLY A 418 -22.74 15.64 7.10
C GLY A 418 -23.19 16.26 5.78
N ARG A 419 -22.51 17.34 5.36
CA ARG A 419 -22.79 18.06 4.11
C ARG A 419 -21.51 18.56 3.47
N ASP A 420 -21.41 18.36 2.15
CA ASP A 420 -20.32 18.83 1.30
C ASP A 420 -20.86 19.47 0.02
N GLU A 421 -20.10 20.36 -0.61
CA GLU A 421 -20.46 20.99 -1.89
C GLU A 421 -19.28 20.88 -2.88
N PHE A 422 -19.63 20.65 -4.15
CA PHE A 422 -18.65 20.54 -5.21
C PHE A 422 -19.16 21.14 -6.51
N THR A 423 -18.27 21.82 -7.24
CA THR A 423 -18.53 22.30 -8.59
C THR A 423 -17.62 21.58 -9.59
N CYS A 424 -18.24 20.92 -10.54
CA CYS A 424 -17.54 20.13 -11.56
C CYS A 424 -16.97 21.03 -12.65
N SER A 425 -15.69 20.90 -12.97
CA SER A 425 -15.02 21.70 -14.01
C SER A 425 -14.89 20.95 -15.35
N GLU A 426 -14.94 19.63 -15.32
CA GLU A 426 -14.72 18.76 -16.47
C GLU A 426 -15.61 17.50 -16.40
N HIS A 427 -15.68 16.73 -17.49
CA HIS A 427 -16.41 15.45 -17.49
C HIS A 427 -15.74 14.43 -16.58
N GLY A 428 -16.54 13.71 -15.80
CA GLY A 428 -16.03 12.70 -14.89
C GLY A 428 -17.13 12.00 -14.11
N ILE A 429 -16.70 11.30 -13.06
CA ILE A 429 -17.59 10.57 -12.14
C ILE A 429 -17.35 11.09 -10.72
N VAL A 430 -18.44 11.43 -10.03
CA VAL A 430 -18.43 11.55 -8.57
C VAL A 430 -18.75 10.19 -7.97
N MET A 431 -17.93 9.75 -7.03
CA MET A 431 -18.09 8.47 -6.34
C MET A 431 -17.94 8.69 -4.84
N CYS A 432 -18.85 8.09 -4.06
CA CYS A 432 -18.70 7.99 -2.61
C CYS A 432 -18.21 6.60 -2.25
N LEU A 433 -17.13 6.53 -1.48
CA LEU A 433 -16.58 5.29 -0.95
C LEU A 433 -16.82 5.21 0.54
N TYR A 434 -17.28 4.03 0.97
CA TYR A 434 -17.42 3.67 2.38
C TYR A 434 -16.28 2.75 2.77
N HIS A 435 -15.72 2.98 3.94
CA HIS A 435 -14.84 2.02 4.60
C HIS A 435 -14.92 2.16 6.12
N ALA A 436 -14.68 1.07 6.82
CA ALA A 436 -14.67 1.03 8.27
C ALA A 436 -13.33 0.51 8.77
N VAL A 437 -12.74 1.20 9.74
CA VAL A 437 -11.43 0.86 10.30
C VAL A 437 -11.56 0.75 11.81
N PRO A 438 -11.30 -0.42 12.42
CA PRO A 438 -11.18 -0.52 13.87
C PRO A 438 -9.91 0.18 14.35
N LEU A 439 -9.92 0.67 15.57
CA LEU A 439 -8.68 1.06 16.23
C LEU A 439 -7.83 -0.19 16.43
N MET A 440 -6.54 -0.05 16.15
CA MET A 440 -5.62 -1.17 16.26
C MET A 440 -5.11 -1.29 17.68
N ASP A 441 -5.32 -2.46 18.25
CA ASP A 441 -4.71 -2.89 19.50
C ASP A 441 -3.71 -4.02 19.17
N TYR A 442 -2.66 -4.13 19.96
CA TYR A 442 -1.66 -5.20 19.83
C TYR A 442 -1.78 -6.18 21.00
N GLU A 443 -1.38 -7.43 20.77
CA GLU A 443 -1.23 -8.40 21.87
C GLU A 443 -0.03 -8.04 22.77
N ASP A 444 0.01 -8.64 23.95
CA ASP A 444 1.09 -8.52 24.93
C ASP A 444 2.44 -9.11 24.48
N THR A 445 2.51 -9.58 23.23
CA THR A 445 3.76 -9.96 22.56
C THR A 445 4.58 -8.74 22.11
N VAL A 446 3.97 -7.56 22.05
CA VAL A 446 4.68 -6.31 21.74
C VAL A 446 5.60 -5.94 22.90
N THR A 447 6.86 -5.71 22.58
CA THR A 447 7.87 -5.26 23.54
C THR A 447 8.17 -3.78 23.31
N ASP A 448 8.05 -2.98 24.38
CA ASP A 448 8.37 -1.56 24.31
C ASP A 448 9.83 -1.37 23.91
N LEU A 449 10.07 -0.43 22.99
CA LEU A 449 11.42 -0.08 22.52
C LEU A 449 12.34 0.35 23.66
N PHE A 450 11.79 0.86 24.75
CA PHE A 450 12.54 1.20 25.95
C PHE A 450 13.30 0.00 26.53
N MET A 451 12.77 -1.21 26.40
CA MET A 451 13.40 -2.44 26.91
C MET A 451 14.66 -2.85 26.15
N PHE A 452 14.87 -2.32 24.94
CA PHE A 452 16.05 -2.60 24.11
C PHE A 452 17.20 -1.60 24.31
N LYS A 453 17.03 -0.60 25.20
CA LYS A 453 18.05 0.42 25.43
C LYS A 453 19.22 -0.14 26.23
N GLY A 454 20.42 -0.09 25.65
CA GLY A 454 21.64 -0.58 26.27
C GLY A 454 22.78 0.45 26.30
N SER A 455 22.75 1.43 25.42
CA SER A 455 23.78 2.44 25.29
C SER A 455 23.28 3.81 25.74
N ARG A 456 24.20 4.68 26.18
CA ARG A 456 23.87 6.08 26.46
C ARG A 456 23.27 6.83 25.27
N TYR A 457 23.57 6.40 24.05
CA TYR A 457 23.06 6.99 22.79
C TYR A 457 21.63 6.55 22.47
N ASP A 458 21.10 5.56 23.16
CA ASP A 458 19.72 5.10 23.04
C ASP A 458 18.76 6.01 23.83
N TYR A 459 19.30 6.76 24.80
CA TYR A 459 18.55 7.77 25.53
C TYR A 459 18.54 9.08 24.74
N ALA A 460 17.40 9.79 24.80
CA ALA A 460 17.21 10.97 23.99
C ALA A 460 18.22 12.08 24.34
N ILE A 461 18.96 12.50 23.34
CA ILE A 461 19.87 13.64 23.39
C ILE A 461 19.39 14.61 22.30
N PRO A 462 18.99 15.86 22.65
CA PRO A 462 18.36 16.79 21.71
C PRO A 462 19.18 17.05 20.44
N GLU A 463 20.52 17.07 20.56
CA GLU A 463 21.42 17.31 19.43
C GLU A 463 21.39 16.21 18.38
N PHE A 464 20.93 15.00 18.77
CA PHE A 464 20.82 13.86 17.85
C PHE A 464 19.39 13.61 17.35
N ASP A 465 18.41 14.37 17.78
CA ASP A 465 17.01 14.15 17.41
C ASP A 465 16.77 14.29 15.90
N SER A 466 17.48 15.20 15.24
CA SER A 466 17.36 15.44 13.79
C SER A 466 18.39 14.69 12.95
N VAL A 467 19.15 13.76 13.53
CA VAL A 467 20.16 13.01 12.80
C VAL A 467 19.59 11.67 12.32
N GLY A 468 18.96 11.69 11.15
CA GLY A 468 18.50 10.50 10.45
C GLY A 468 17.30 9.79 11.09
N MET A 469 17.09 8.55 10.69
CA MET A 469 16.03 7.67 11.14
C MET A 469 16.61 6.51 11.95
N GLN A 470 15.86 6.02 12.94
CA GLN A 470 16.23 4.80 13.65
C GLN A 470 15.52 3.58 13.09
N SER A 471 16.20 2.45 13.10
CA SER A 471 15.63 1.15 12.79
C SER A 471 14.75 0.67 13.95
N VAL A 472 13.58 0.14 13.62
CA VAL A 472 12.69 -0.53 14.57
C VAL A 472 12.88 -2.03 14.43
N PRO A 473 13.31 -2.74 15.50
CA PRO A 473 13.56 -4.17 15.45
C PRO A 473 12.26 -4.96 15.32
N ALA A 474 12.29 -6.05 14.58
CA ALA A 474 11.16 -6.96 14.43
C ALA A 474 10.71 -7.55 15.78
N LEU A 475 11.66 -7.76 16.67
CA LEU A 475 11.43 -8.23 18.03
C LEU A 475 10.48 -7.32 18.83
N ALA A 476 10.43 -6.03 18.53
CA ALA A 476 9.52 -5.11 19.19
C ALA A 476 8.05 -5.44 18.91
N LEU A 477 7.76 -5.96 17.70
CA LEU A 477 6.40 -6.33 17.34
C LEU A 477 6.02 -7.73 17.86
N ASN A 478 6.91 -8.70 17.71
CA ASN A 478 6.66 -10.06 18.17
C ASN A 478 7.97 -10.82 18.40
N PRO A 479 8.17 -11.46 19.55
CA PRO A 479 9.38 -12.22 19.87
C PRO A 479 9.59 -13.44 18.94
N GLU A 480 8.54 -13.99 18.37
CA GLU A 480 8.63 -15.13 17.45
C GLU A 480 9.35 -14.80 16.14
N PHE A 481 9.47 -13.54 15.77
CA PHE A 481 10.27 -13.14 14.61
C PHE A 481 11.76 -13.51 14.72
N GLN A 482 12.19 -14.03 15.85
CA GLN A 482 13.57 -14.42 16.10
C GLN A 482 13.78 -15.89 16.46
N THR A 483 12.74 -16.70 16.59
CA THR A 483 12.87 -18.11 17.02
C THR A 483 13.70 -18.99 16.07
N ASN A 484 13.95 -18.54 14.85
CA ASN A 484 14.75 -19.27 13.86
C ASN A 484 16.18 -18.71 13.68
N LEU A 485 16.58 -17.73 14.49
CA LEU A 485 17.97 -17.28 14.50
C LEU A 485 18.80 -18.23 15.37
N PRO A 486 20.00 -18.66 14.90
CA PRO A 486 20.88 -19.45 15.76
C PRO A 486 21.21 -18.64 17.01
N ILE A 487 20.95 -19.23 18.17
CA ILE A 487 21.38 -18.67 19.45
C ILE A 487 22.90 -18.53 19.37
N PRO A 488 23.47 -17.35 19.63
CA PRO A 488 24.91 -17.19 19.61
C PRO A 488 25.52 -18.22 20.56
N ASP A 489 26.41 -19.05 20.06
CA ASP A 489 27.13 -20.00 20.89
C ASP A 489 28.05 -19.21 21.84
N ASN A 490 27.65 -19.11 23.10
CA ASN A 490 28.42 -18.46 24.14
C ASN A 490 29.71 -19.23 24.51
N SER A 491 30.00 -20.34 23.83
CA SER A 491 31.18 -21.16 24.12
C SER A 491 32.52 -20.46 23.79
N THR A 492 32.48 -19.43 22.94
CA THR A 492 33.67 -18.66 22.55
C THR A 492 33.80 -17.29 23.21
N GLY A 493 32.87 -16.90 24.09
CA GLY A 493 32.92 -15.64 24.84
C GLY A 493 32.79 -14.35 23.99
N GLN A 494 32.61 -14.48 22.69
CA GLN A 494 32.29 -13.37 21.79
C GLN A 494 30.87 -13.59 21.28
N ALA A 495 29.93 -12.89 21.91
CA ALA A 495 28.66 -12.65 21.25
C ALA A 495 28.99 -11.86 19.98
N ASN A 496 29.10 -12.56 18.85
CA ASN A 496 28.91 -11.92 17.56
C ASN A 496 27.45 -11.47 17.53
N LEU A 497 27.21 -10.32 18.14
CA LEU A 497 26.03 -9.51 17.92
C LEU A 497 26.11 -8.96 16.49
N THR A 498 26.23 -9.90 15.54
CA THR A 498 26.14 -9.55 14.13
C THR A 498 24.76 -8.96 13.91
N THR A 499 24.72 -8.00 13.04
CA THR A 499 23.60 -7.20 12.54
C THR A 499 22.29 -7.94 12.29
N ASP A 500 22.25 -9.26 12.38
CA ASP A 500 21.06 -10.10 12.20
C ASP A 500 20.20 -10.26 13.45
N PHE A 501 20.71 -9.93 14.63
CA PHE A 501 19.99 -10.09 15.88
C PHE A 501 18.76 -9.17 15.99
N TYR A 502 18.83 -7.99 15.34
CA TYR A 502 17.74 -7.04 15.26
C TYR A 502 17.34 -6.82 13.81
N LYS A 503 16.70 -7.82 13.21
CA LYS A 503 16.11 -7.61 11.88
C LYS A 503 15.16 -6.43 11.94
N SER A 504 15.37 -5.48 11.03
CA SER A 504 14.58 -4.26 10.98
C SER A 504 13.23 -4.51 10.32
N LEU A 505 12.14 -4.13 10.97
CA LEU A 505 10.83 -4.00 10.33
C LEU A 505 10.79 -2.84 9.34
N GLY A 506 11.48 -1.76 9.69
CA GLY A 506 11.50 -0.52 8.95
C GLY A 506 12.15 0.57 9.77
N TYR A 507 11.97 1.79 9.33
CA TYR A 507 12.59 2.96 9.93
C TYR A 507 11.55 3.94 10.44
N ALA A 508 11.80 4.54 11.60
CA ALA A 508 11.01 5.57 12.22
C ALA A 508 11.88 6.78 12.57
N PRO A 509 11.30 7.95 12.85
CA PRO A 509 12.05 9.09 13.35
C PRO A 509 12.85 8.71 14.58
N ARG A 510 14.04 9.28 14.72
CA ARG A 510 14.89 9.00 15.88
C ARG A 510 14.17 9.32 17.18
N TYR A 511 14.39 8.52 18.20
CA TYR A 511 13.72 8.59 19.51
C TYR A 511 12.20 8.47 19.43
N VAL A 512 11.70 7.61 18.55
CA VAL A 512 10.28 7.38 18.33
C VAL A 512 9.56 6.90 19.58
N ASP A 513 10.23 6.17 20.46
CA ASP A 513 9.74 5.71 21.76
C ASP A 513 9.35 6.85 22.73
N TYR A 514 9.96 8.03 22.57
CA TYR A 514 9.56 9.23 23.31
C TYR A 514 8.43 10.03 22.63
N LYS A 515 8.08 9.71 21.38
CA LYS A 515 7.18 10.50 20.54
C LYS A 515 5.83 9.84 20.32
N THR A 516 5.73 8.53 20.55
CA THR A 516 4.51 7.74 20.32
C THR A 516 4.43 6.56 21.26
N SER A 517 3.22 6.04 21.43
CA SER A 517 2.92 4.78 22.14
C SER A 517 1.92 3.98 21.33
N VAL A 518 1.80 2.70 21.61
CA VAL A 518 0.85 1.78 20.98
C VAL A 518 -0.12 1.26 22.03
N ASP A 519 -1.35 0.99 21.60
CA ASP A 519 -2.37 0.39 22.46
C ASP A 519 -2.10 -1.12 22.56
N VAL A 520 -2.04 -1.65 23.79
CA VAL A 520 -1.71 -3.06 24.05
C VAL A 520 -2.79 -3.70 24.90
N VAL A 521 -3.21 -4.89 24.50
CA VAL A 521 -4.16 -5.74 25.22
C VAL A 521 -3.39 -6.82 25.98
N THR A 522 -3.64 -6.96 27.27
CA THR A 522 -2.89 -7.87 28.14
C THR A 522 -3.80 -8.75 28.99
N GLY A 523 -3.23 -9.82 29.55
CA GLY A 523 -3.90 -10.67 30.53
C GLY A 523 -4.92 -11.63 29.90
N ALA A 524 -6.10 -11.76 30.48
CA ALA A 524 -7.12 -12.70 30.03
C ALA A 524 -7.68 -12.39 28.64
N PHE A 525 -7.55 -11.13 28.18
CA PHE A 525 -8.03 -10.71 26.86
C PHE A 525 -7.24 -11.31 25.69
N THR A 526 -6.01 -11.74 25.92
CA THR A 526 -5.20 -12.44 24.91
C THR A 526 -5.44 -13.96 24.92
N ARG A 527 -6.28 -14.48 25.83
CA ARG A 527 -6.53 -15.92 26.00
C ARG A 527 -8.02 -16.25 26.11
N SER A 528 -8.53 -16.39 27.33
CA SER A 528 -9.90 -16.86 27.61
C SER A 528 -10.98 -15.83 27.28
N LEU A 529 -10.66 -14.56 27.26
CA LEU A 529 -11.57 -13.45 26.96
C LEU A 529 -11.24 -12.75 25.63
N ALA A 530 -10.65 -13.47 24.68
CA ALA A 530 -10.25 -12.90 23.39
C ALA A 530 -11.42 -12.27 22.59
N TYR A 531 -12.66 -12.69 22.85
CA TYR A 531 -13.85 -12.12 22.23
C TYR A 531 -14.26 -10.73 22.79
N TRP A 532 -13.55 -10.21 23.80
CA TRP A 532 -13.75 -8.85 24.34
C TRP A 532 -12.89 -7.79 23.65
N ALA A 533 -11.84 -8.20 22.97
CA ALA A 533 -10.95 -7.32 22.25
C ALA A 533 -10.57 -7.96 20.91
N ALA A 534 -10.10 -7.18 19.97
CA ALA A 534 -9.62 -7.67 18.68
C ALA A 534 -8.17 -7.21 18.46
N PRO A 535 -7.21 -7.68 19.26
CA PRO A 535 -5.82 -7.34 19.06
C PRO A 535 -5.30 -7.96 17.77
N MET A 536 -4.29 -7.35 17.22
CA MET A 536 -3.53 -7.93 16.12
C MET A 536 -2.71 -9.12 16.67
N SER A 537 -3.17 -10.32 16.38
CA SER A 537 -2.64 -11.56 16.94
C SER A 537 -1.41 -12.08 16.22
N THR A 538 -0.68 -12.97 16.88
CA THR A 538 0.47 -13.69 16.32
C THR A 538 0.12 -14.44 15.03
N ASP A 539 -1.05 -15.07 14.97
CA ASP A 539 -1.52 -15.81 13.79
C ASP A 539 -1.62 -14.93 12.55
N TYR A 540 -2.00 -13.67 12.73
CA TYR A 540 -2.03 -12.68 11.66
C TYR A 540 -0.64 -12.46 11.04
N PHE A 541 0.40 -12.47 11.87
CA PHE A 541 1.77 -12.23 11.44
C PHE A 541 2.46 -13.46 10.86
N GLN A 542 1.87 -14.64 10.93
CA GLN A 542 2.55 -15.88 10.55
C GLN A 542 2.98 -15.90 9.07
N SER A 543 2.19 -15.29 8.18
CA SER A 543 2.57 -15.13 6.77
C SER A 543 3.71 -14.12 6.57
N LEU A 544 3.76 -13.09 7.40
CA LEU A 544 4.83 -12.09 7.43
C LEU A 544 6.11 -12.67 8.02
N PHE A 545 5.97 -13.57 8.96
CA PHE A 545 7.03 -14.25 9.68
C PHE A 545 8.04 -14.93 8.75
N SER A 546 7.54 -15.77 7.84
CA SER A 546 8.40 -16.45 6.87
C SER A 546 9.09 -15.48 5.92
N ALA A 547 8.44 -14.38 5.55
CA ALA A 547 9.02 -13.34 4.70
C ALA A 547 10.18 -12.61 5.41
N ILE A 548 9.98 -12.20 6.66
CA ILE A 548 11.00 -11.51 7.47
C ILE A 548 12.16 -12.46 7.82
N SER A 549 11.86 -13.72 8.14
CA SER A 549 12.86 -14.75 8.42
C SER A 549 13.79 -15.00 7.22
N ASN A 550 13.26 -14.87 6.01
CA ASN A 550 14.03 -14.96 4.77
C ASN A 550 14.72 -13.64 4.37
N GLY A 551 14.75 -12.63 5.25
CA GLY A 551 15.38 -11.34 4.97
C GLY A 551 14.53 -10.42 4.07
N GLN A 552 13.26 -10.75 3.82
CA GLN A 552 12.35 -9.91 3.07
C GLN A 552 11.81 -8.77 3.94
N LYS A 553 11.53 -7.64 3.31
CA LYS A 553 10.86 -6.51 3.97
C LYS A 553 9.38 -6.81 4.22
N LEU A 554 8.74 -5.99 5.08
CA LEU A 554 7.30 -6.02 5.25
C LEU A 554 6.57 -5.96 3.90
N THR A 555 5.48 -6.71 3.79
CA THR A 555 4.63 -6.69 2.58
C THR A 555 3.62 -5.54 2.67
N PRO A 556 3.14 -4.99 1.54
CA PRO A 556 2.10 -3.97 1.54
C PRO A 556 0.81 -4.40 2.28
N ALA A 557 0.53 -5.70 2.35
CA ALA A 557 -0.63 -6.24 3.07
C ALA A 557 -0.61 -5.94 4.58
N PHE A 558 0.57 -5.83 5.19
CA PHE A 558 0.70 -5.45 6.60
C PHE A 558 0.07 -4.10 6.91
N PHE A 559 0.19 -3.15 6.00
CA PHE A 559 -0.32 -1.79 6.18
C PHE A 559 -1.82 -1.65 5.87
N LYS A 560 -2.47 -2.72 5.43
CA LYS A 560 -3.90 -2.72 5.11
C LYS A 560 -4.71 -3.34 6.22
N CYS A 561 -5.90 -2.80 6.44
CA CYS A 561 -6.83 -3.32 7.42
C CYS A 561 -7.25 -4.76 7.06
N ASN A 562 -6.96 -5.69 7.97
CA ASN A 562 -7.36 -7.08 7.79
C ASN A 562 -8.88 -7.24 8.06
N PRO A 563 -9.66 -7.69 7.08
CA PRO A 563 -11.10 -7.84 7.27
C PRO A 563 -11.51 -8.94 8.27
N SER A 564 -10.61 -9.85 8.62
CA SER A 564 -10.87 -10.92 9.61
C SER A 564 -10.60 -10.53 11.06
N ILE A 565 -10.04 -9.34 11.32
CA ILE A 565 -9.61 -8.96 12.68
C ILE A 565 -10.75 -8.96 13.71
N LEU A 566 -11.96 -8.69 13.27
CA LEU A 566 -13.15 -8.68 14.13
C LEU A 566 -13.92 -10.01 14.15
N ASP A 567 -13.51 -11.02 13.38
CA ASP A 567 -14.27 -12.27 13.26
C ASP A 567 -14.39 -13.03 14.60
N THR A 568 -13.45 -12.85 15.52
CA THR A 568 -13.48 -13.44 16.86
C THR A 568 -14.53 -12.82 17.79
N ILE A 569 -14.90 -11.56 17.54
CA ILE A 569 -15.87 -10.82 18.36
C ILE A 569 -17.30 -11.21 17.99
N PHE A 570 -17.57 -11.54 16.74
CA PHE A 570 -18.92 -11.83 16.26
C PHE A 570 -19.38 -13.23 16.64
N ALA A 571 -20.65 -13.32 17.09
CA ALA A 571 -21.28 -14.58 17.48
C ALA A 571 -21.60 -15.48 16.29
N VAL A 572 -21.66 -14.95 15.10
CA VAL A 572 -21.97 -15.66 13.85
C VAL A 572 -20.71 -15.74 13.02
N ASN A 573 -20.05 -16.89 13.08
CA ASN A 573 -19.06 -17.28 12.08
C ASN A 573 -19.85 -17.71 10.85
N ALA A 574 -19.96 -16.84 9.86
CA ALA A 574 -20.46 -17.25 8.58
C ALA A 574 -19.44 -18.23 7.98
N ASP A 575 -19.88 -19.47 7.72
CA ASP A 575 -19.14 -20.40 6.88
C ASP A 575 -18.70 -19.69 5.60
N ALA A 576 -17.64 -20.16 4.95
CA ALA A 576 -16.96 -19.57 3.80
C ALA A 576 -17.85 -19.27 2.56
N SER A 577 -19.13 -19.03 2.77
CA SER A 577 -20.12 -18.57 1.80
C SER A 577 -20.02 -17.04 1.61
N MET A 578 -20.81 -16.50 0.67
CA MET A 578 -20.79 -15.07 0.29
C MET A 578 -21.18 -14.11 1.43
N ASP A 579 -21.69 -14.61 2.55
CA ASP A 579 -22.34 -13.81 3.60
C ASP A 579 -21.44 -13.70 4.85
N THR A 580 -20.20 -13.28 4.67
CA THR A 580 -19.24 -13.11 5.77
C THR A 580 -19.21 -11.68 6.34
N ASP A 581 -20.10 -10.81 5.88
CA ASP A 581 -20.12 -9.40 6.27
C ASP A 581 -20.68 -9.19 7.68
N ASN A 582 -19.99 -8.38 8.47
CA ASN A 582 -20.30 -8.16 9.88
C ASN A 582 -21.03 -6.84 10.15
N LEU A 583 -21.00 -5.91 9.20
CA LEU A 583 -21.62 -4.59 9.29
C LEU A 583 -22.84 -4.50 8.38
N LEU A 584 -23.96 -4.05 8.94
CA LEU A 584 -25.22 -3.83 8.23
C LEU A 584 -25.48 -2.33 8.15
N VAL A 585 -25.34 -1.77 6.96
CA VAL A 585 -25.34 -0.33 6.74
C VAL A 585 -26.56 0.12 5.94
N SER A 586 -27.23 1.17 6.39
CA SER A 586 -28.25 1.88 5.65
C SER A 586 -27.84 3.35 5.52
N CYS A 587 -27.45 3.77 4.34
CA CYS A 587 -27.12 5.17 4.07
C CYS A 587 -28.15 5.83 3.17
N TYR A 588 -28.49 7.05 3.49
CA TYR A 588 -29.28 7.96 2.65
C TYR A 588 -28.36 9.08 2.20
N ASN A 589 -28.11 9.12 0.90
CA ASN A 589 -27.39 10.20 0.25
C ASN A 589 -28.41 11.22 -0.26
N ASP A 590 -28.53 12.38 0.41
CA ASP A 590 -29.36 13.52 0.00
C ASP A 590 -28.55 14.39 -0.96
N ILE A 591 -28.73 14.16 -2.25
CA ILE A 591 -27.89 14.78 -3.27
C ILE A 591 -28.75 15.67 -4.16
N LYS A 592 -28.46 16.97 -4.11
CA LYS A 592 -29.05 17.96 -4.99
C LYS A 592 -28.02 18.42 -6.02
N ALA A 593 -28.36 18.36 -7.29
CA ALA A 593 -27.50 18.77 -8.37
C ALA A 593 -28.15 19.87 -9.20
N VAL A 594 -27.42 20.94 -9.47
CA VAL A 594 -27.78 21.94 -10.47
C VAL A 594 -26.97 21.66 -11.72
N ARG A 595 -27.66 21.32 -12.80
CA ARG A 595 -27.05 20.89 -14.06
C ARG A 595 -27.40 21.82 -15.21
N ASN A 596 -26.52 21.87 -16.22
CA ASN A 596 -26.76 22.57 -17.47
C ASN A 596 -27.67 21.74 -18.41
N LEU A 597 -28.79 21.25 -17.87
CA LEU A 597 -29.79 20.45 -18.57
C LEU A 597 -31.18 21.03 -18.28
N ASP A 598 -32.07 20.95 -19.26
CA ASP A 598 -33.47 21.33 -19.05
C ASP A 598 -34.23 20.21 -18.29
N TYR A 599 -35.08 20.62 -17.37
CA TYR A 599 -35.88 19.69 -16.57
C TYR A 599 -36.90 18.92 -17.42
N ASN A 600 -37.53 19.61 -18.39
CA ASN A 600 -38.59 19.02 -19.18
C ASN A 600 -38.14 18.37 -20.49
N GLY A 601 -36.93 18.68 -20.96
CA GLY A 601 -36.37 18.08 -22.18
C GLY A 601 -37.17 18.32 -23.45
N LEU A 602 -38.02 19.34 -23.45
CA LEU A 602 -38.87 19.67 -24.61
C LEU A 602 -38.04 20.45 -25.65
N PRO A 603 -38.09 20.08 -26.95
CA PRO A 603 -37.51 20.88 -27.99
C PRO A 603 -38.22 22.22 -28.08
N TYR A 604 -37.45 23.32 -28.18
CA TYR A 604 -37.99 24.67 -28.41
C TYR A 604 -38.38 24.83 -29.88
#